data_bf125ddf952a1f0c6106c700e276752a
#
_entry.id   bf125ddf952a1f0c6106c700e276752a
#
_cell.length_a   1.000
_cell.length_b   1.000
_cell.length_c   1.000
_cell.angle_alpha   90.00
_cell.angle_beta   90.00
_cell.angle_gamma   90.00
#
_symmetry.space_group_name_H-M   'P 1'
#
loop_
_entity.id
_entity.type
_entity.pdbx_description
1 polymer ?
#
loop_
_entity_poly.entity_id
_entity_poly.type
_entity_poly.pdbx_seq_one_letter_code
_entity_poly.pdbx_strand_id
1 'polypeptide(L)'
;MLDERHSLRESEHLGYANLKGKRILVVEDDLILAVDYHFQLKDVGATGAGFTATNAAALQYLDTHEVDAAIVDFQLCDGTGEPIIDGLKARGIPFVVVSGYIFRMHGEMNPSHVLSKPVAPGEVWRALSAVLH
;
A
#
# COMPACT_ATOMS: atom_id res chain seq x y z
N MET A 1 5.47 -16.16 -26.94
CA MET A 1 5.00 -16.03 -26.63
C MET A 1 4.74 -15.06 -25.95
N LEU A 2 4.30 -14.35 -26.10
CA LEU A 2 4.12 -13.40 -25.62
C LEU A 2 3.34 -13.30 -25.00
N ASP A 3 2.67 -13.28 -25.19
CA ASP A 3 2.51 -13.97 -24.66
C ASP A 3 1.72 -13.75 -23.46
N GLU A 4 1.32 -14.86 -22.76
CA GLU A 4 0.45 -14.71 -21.59
C GLU A 4 0.95 -13.70 -20.58
N ARG A 5 2.25 -13.71 -20.35
CA ARG A 5 2.81 -12.79 -19.39
C ARG A 5 2.63 -11.34 -19.82
N HIS A 6 2.84 -11.09 -21.11
CA HIS A 6 2.68 -9.75 -21.63
C HIS A 6 1.22 -9.31 -21.53
N SER A 7 0.31 -10.19 -21.88
CA SER A 7 -1.12 -9.89 -21.83
C SER A 7 -1.58 -9.59 -20.40
N LEU A 8 -1.13 -10.40 -19.46
CA LEU A 8 -1.50 -10.18 -18.06
C LEU A 8 -0.99 -8.84 -17.56
N ARG A 9 0.23 -8.49 -17.94
CA ARG A 9 0.80 -7.22 -17.51
C ARG A 9 0.03 -6.05 -18.08
N GLU A 10 -0.37 -6.14 -19.33
CA GLU A 10 -1.17 -5.10 -19.95
C GLU A 10 -2.53 -4.97 -19.27
N SER A 11 -3.16 -6.09 -18.96
CA SER A 11 -4.42 -6.08 -18.25
C SER A 11 -4.30 -5.44 -16.89
N GLU A 12 -3.24 -5.76 -16.18
CA GLU A 12 -3.00 -5.18 -14.88
C GLU A 12 -2.80 -3.69 -14.98
N HIS A 13 -2.04 -3.24 -15.99
CA HIS A 13 -1.83 -1.80 -16.17
C HIS A 13 -3.13 -1.07 -16.43
N LEU A 14 -4.03 -1.66 -17.22
CA LEU A 14 -5.32 -1.04 -17.46
C LEU A 14 -6.12 -0.94 -16.18
N GLY A 15 -6.04 -1.97 -15.31
CA GLY A 15 -6.75 -1.97 -14.05
C GLY A 15 -6.18 -1.01 -13.01
N TYR A 16 -4.93 -0.60 -13.18
CA TYR A 16 -4.24 0.23 -12.22
C TYR A 16 -3.70 1.52 -12.84
N ALA A 17 -4.36 1.97 -13.89
CA ALA A 17 -3.87 3.15 -14.63
C ALA A 17 -3.71 4.37 -13.75
N ASN A 18 -4.56 4.53 -12.75
CA ASN A 18 -4.47 5.68 -11.85
C ASN A 18 -3.33 5.58 -10.85
N LEU A 19 -2.61 4.47 -10.81
CA LEU A 19 -1.41 4.35 -9.98
C LEU A 19 -0.16 4.82 -10.71
N LYS A 20 -0.24 4.95 -12.02
CA LYS A 20 0.93 5.31 -12.80
C LYS A 20 1.45 6.69 -12.39
N GLY A 21 2.72 6.75 -12.09
CA GLY A 21 3.36 8.00 -11.68
C GLY A 21 3.08 8.44 -10.26
N LYS A 22 2.29 7.68 -9.53
CA LYS A 22 1.98 8.03 -8.14
C LYS A 22 3.10 7.64 -7.20
N ARG A 23 3.25 8.41 -6.14
CA ARG A 23 4.25 8.15 -5.10
C ARG A 23 3.59 7.39 -3.98
N ILE A 24 4.01 6.16 -3.80
CA ILE A 24 3.38 5.24 -2.86
C ILE A 24 4.32 4.98 -1.69
N LEU A 25 3.85 5.24 -0.48
CA LEU A 25 4.59 4.91 0.72
C LEU A 25 4.20 3.50 1.16
N VAL A 26 5.20 2.66 1.41
CA VAL A 26 4.97 1.31 1.92
C VAL A 26 5.49 1.26 3.35
N VAL A 27 4.61 0.92 4.28
CA VAL A 27 4.96 0.79 5.69
C VAL A 27 4.87 -0.69 6.04
N GLU A 28 6.03 -1.35 6.08
CA GLU A 28 6.11 -2.79 6.22
C GLU A 28 7.44 -3.15 6.88
N ASP A 29 7.40 -3.86 8.00
CA ASP A 29 8.62 -4.24 8.70
C ASP A 29 9.21 -5.56 8.23
N ASP A 30 8.50 -6.33 7.42
CA ASP A 30 9.04 -7.56 6.85
C ASP A 30 9.79 -7.20 5.56
N LEU A 31 11.10 -7.37 5.59
CA LEU A 31 11.95 -6.98 4.47
C LEU A 31 11.60 -7.72 3.18
N ILE A 32 11.22 -8.98 3.29
CA ILE A 32 10.88 -9.78 2.11
C ILE A 32 9.63 -9.21 1.44
N LEU A 33 8.63 -8.88 2.24
CA LEU A 33 7.41 -8.29 1.70
C LEU A 33 7.66 -6.90 1.14
N ALA A 34 8.51 -6.12 1.80
CA ALA A 34 8.85 -4.78 1.30
C ALA A 34 9.53 -4.85 -0.06
N VAL A 35 10.45 -5.80 -0.24
CA VAL A 35 11.12 -6.00 -1.51
C VAL A 35 10.12 -6.42 -2.59
N ASP A 36 9.19 -7.29 -2.23
CA ASP A 36 8.17 -7.74 -3.16
C ASP A 36 7.30 -6.57 -3.62
N TYR A 37 6.89 -5.71 -2.69
CA TYR A 37 6.15 -4.49 -3.04
C TYR A 37 6.96 -3.60 -3.97
N HIS A 38 8.26 -3.50 -3.74
CA HIS A 38 9.12 -2.67 -4.58
C HIS A 38 9.04 -3.10 -6.05
N PHE A 39 9.14 -4.41 -6.31
CA PHE A 39 9.06 -4.91 -7.67
C PHE A 39 7.66 -4.73 -8.25
N GLN A 40 6.63 -4.96 -7.45
CA GLN A 40 5.27 -4.79 -7.92
C GLN A 40 4.96 -3.33 -8.27
N LEU A 41 5.48 -2.40 -7.47
CA LEU A 41 5.29 -0.98 -7.76
C LEU A 41 5.84 -0.60 -9.13
N LYS A 42 6.98 -1.16 -9.48
CA LYS A 42 7.55 -0.93 -10.79
C LYS A 42 6.64 -1.47 -11.88
N ASP A 43 6.09 -2.64 -11.66
CA ASP A 43 5.21 -3.27 -12.66
C ASP A 43 3.93 -2.47 -12.90
N VAL A 44 3.38 -1.84 -11.88
CA VAL A 44 2.17 -1.05 -12.06
C VAL A 44 2.46 0.39 -12.47
N GLY A 45 3.72 0.73 -12.63
CA GLY A 45 4.11 2.05 -13.12
C GLY A 45 4.11 3.15 -12.09
N ALA A 46 4.00 2.81 -10.81
CA ALA A 46 4.06 3.80 -9.75
C ALA A 46 5.49 4.30 -9.61
N THR A 47 5.63 5.57 -9.27
CA THR A 47 6.93 6.14 -8.97
C THR A 47 7.30 5.70 -7.57
N GLY A 48 8.48 5.17 -7.40
CA GLY A 48 8.90 4.68 -6.10
C GLY A 48 8.78 5.73 -5.04
N ALA A 49 8.15 5.39 -3.95
CA ALA A 49 8.10 6.25 -2.80
C ALA A 49 9.03 5.65 -1.75
N GLY A 50 8.75 5.87 -0.50
CA GLY A 50 9.58 5.37 0.55
C GLY A 50 9.14 4.01 1.03
N PHE A 51 10.08 3.34 1.66
CA PHE A 51 9.80 2.10 2.37
C PHE A 51 10.22 2.32 3.81
N THR A 52 9.27 2.22 4.73
CA THR A 52 9.53 2.44 6.14
C THR A 52 9.04 1.24 6.92
N ALA A 53 9.65 0.97 8.06
CA ALA A 53 9.36 -0.23 8.84
C ALA A 53 8.61 0.07 10.14
N THR A 54 8.45 1.33 10.50
CA THR A 54 7.85 1.71 11.78
C THR A 54 6.92 2.89 11.59
N ASN A 55 6.03 3.08 12.57
CA ASN A 55 5.19 4.28 12.60
C ASN A 55 6.03 5.54 12.61
N ALA A 56 7.05 5.56 13.46
CA ALA A 56 7.87 6.75 13.62
C ALA A 56 8.54 7.16 12.31
N ALA A 57 9.15 6.19 11.61
CA ALA A 57 9.81 6.47 10.35
C ALA A 57 8.82 6.89 9.28
N ALA A 58 7.65 6.28 9.27
CA ALA A 58 6.62 6.61 8.29
C ALA A 58 6.09 8.02 8.49
N LEU A 59 5.83 8.39 9.75
CA LEU A 59 5.37 9.75 10.05
C LEU A 59 6.41 10.79 9.66
N GLN A 60 7.67 10.50 9.93
CA GLN A 60 8.75 11.40 9.54
C GLN A 60 8.82 11.53 8.01
N TYR A 61 8.62 10.43 7.32
CA TYR A 61 8.61 10.44 5.85
C TYR A 61 7.51 11.35 5.31
N LEU A 62 6.32 11.28 5.92
CA LEU A 62 5.21 12.14 5.49
C LEU A 62 5.50 13.62 5.71
N ASP A 63 6.33 13.96 6.69
CA ASP A 63 6.67 15.35 6.94
C ASP A 63 7.66 15.92 5.93
N THR A 64 8.41 15.07 5.25
CA THR A 64 9.50 15.51 4.38
C THR A 64 9.32 15.14 2.92
N HIS A 65 8.31 14.34 2.58
CA HIS A 65 8.09 13.89 1.20
C HIS A 65 6.62 13.98 0.84
N GLU A 66 6.38 14.14 -0.45
CA GLU A 66 5.01 14.07 -0.94
C GLU A 66 4.65 12.62 -1.19
N VAL A 67 3.49 12.23 -0.74
CA VAL A 67 2.99 10.86 -0.86
C VAL A 67 1.56 10.93 -1.40
N ASP A 68 1.28 10.16 -2.43
CA ASP A 68 -0.04 10.15 -3.05
C ASP A 68 -0.95 9.09 -2.44
N ALA A 69 -0.37 7.99 -1.97
CA ALA A 69 -1.13 6.92 -1.32
C ALA A 69 -0.18 6.05 -0.52
N ALA A 70 -0.72 5.22 0.35
CA ALA A 70 0.11 4.37 1.21
C ALA A 70 -0.45 2.97 1.36
N ILE A 71 0.45 2.02 1.57
CA ILE A 71 0.11 0.66 1.96
C ILE A 71 0.70 0.47 3.35
N VAL A 72 -0.15 0.10 4.31
CA VAL A 72 0.25 0.00 5.70
C VAL A 72 0.01 -1.38 6.24
N ASP A 73 1.07 -2.03 6.75
CA ASP A 73 0.90 -3.25 7.52
C ASP A 73 0.43 -2.82 8.91
N PHE A 74 -0.66 -3.42 9.39
CA PHE A 74 -1.21 -3.02 10.67
C PHE A 74 -0.30 -3.38 11.84
N GLN A 75 0.53 -4.41 11.69
CA GLN A 75 1.44 -4.83 12.77
C GLN A 75 2.87 -4.51 12.39
N LEU A 76 3.45 -3.58 13.11
CA LEU A 76 4.80 -3.08 12.86
C LEU A 76 5.69 -3.34 14.07
N CYS A 77 6.99 -3.15 13.92
CA CYS A 77 7.95 -3.37 15.01
C CYS A 77 7.66 -2.49 16.23
N ASP A 78 7.19 -1.26 16.00
CA ASP A 78 6.94 -0.32 17.09
C ASP A 78 5.47 -0.25 17.49
N GLY A 79 4.68 -1.26 17.11
CA GLY A 79 3.29 -1.34 17.53
C GLY A 79 2.34 -1.50 16.37
N THR A 80 1.06 -1.25 16.61
CA THR A 80 0.07 -1.31 15.53
C THR A 80 0.26 -0.11 14.62
N GLY A 81 -0.31 -0.21 13.42
CA GLY A 81 -0.21 0.87 12.44
C GLY A 81 -1.15 2.04 12.70
N GLU A 82 -1.79 2.12 13.86
CA GLU A 82 -2.73 3.21 14.14
C GLU A 82 -2.11 4.60 14.04
N PRO A 83 -0.92 4.85 14.60
CA PRO A 83 -0.34 6.19 14.48
C PRO A 83 -0.14 6.64 13.05
N ILE A 84 0.38 5.76 12.18
CA ILE A 84 0.57 6.17 10.79
C ILE A 84 -0.76 6.31 10.07
N ILE A 85 -1.73 5.47 10.39
CA ILE A 85 -3.06 5.59 9.80
C ILE A 85 -3.67 6.94 10.17
N ASP A 86 -3.57 7.34 11.43
CA ASP A 86 -4.06 8.65 11.87
C ASP A 86 -3.33 9.78 11.13
N GLY A 87 -2.03 9.63 10.94
CA GLY A 87 -1.25 10.62 10.21
C GLY A 87 -1.67 10.75 8.75
N LEU A 88 -2.00 9.63 8.13
CA LEU A 88 -2.47 9.64 6.74
C LEU A 88 -3.85 10.28 6.64
N LYS A 89 -4.74 9.94 7.57
CA LYS A 89 -6.06 10.54 7.60
C LYS A 89 -5.99 12.05 7.78
N ALA A 90 -5.13 12.49 8.68
CA ALA A 90 -4.99 13.92 8.96
C ALA A 90 -4.53 14.69 7.73
N ARG A 91 -3.79 14.05 6.84
CA ARG A 91 -3.28 14.68 5.62
C ARG A 91 -4.14 14.42 4.40
N GLY A 92 -5.21 13.67 4.55
CA GLY A 92 -6.08 13.33 3.42
C GLY A 92 -5.44 12.39 2.41
N ILE A 93 -4.46 11.59 2.84
CA ILE A 93 -3.77 10.67 1.95
C ILE A 93 -4.50 9.33 1.98
N PRO A 94 -4.96 8.83 0.83
CA PRO A 94 -5.63 7.53 0.78
C PRO A 94 -4.66 6.39 1.08
N PHE A 95 -5.17 5.32 1.67
CA PHE A 95 -4.32 4.21 2.09
C PHE A 95 -5.09 2.90 2.12
N VAL A 96 -4.34 1.80 2.12
CA VAL A 96 -4.87 0.46 2.28
C VAL A 96 -4.11 -0.18 3.44
N VAL A 97 -4.83 -0.87 4.31
CA VAL A 97 -4.24 -1.57 5.45
C VAL A 97 -4.25 -3.07 5.17
N VAL A 98 -3.14 -3.72 5.47
CA VAL A 98 -3.01 -5.17 5.32
C VAL A 98 -2.80 -5.75 6.70
N SER A 99 -3.59 -6.76 7.07
CA SER A 99 -3.50 -7.30 8.42
C SER A 99 -3.94 -8.76 8.46
N GLY A 100 -3.33 -9.51 9.38
CA GLY A 100 -3.77 -10.85 9.69
C GLY A 100 -4.90 -10.87 10.71
N TYR A 101 -5.23 -9.71 11.28
CA TYR A 101 -6.22 -9.60 12.35
C TYR A 101 -7.32 -8.62 11.99
N ILE A 102 -7.85 -8.79 10.81
CA ILE A 102 -8.81 -7.84 10.25
C ILE A 102 -10.04 -7.64 11.16
N PHE A 103 -10.44 -8.66 11.87
CA PHE A 103 -11.62 -8.57 12.73
C PHE A 103 -11.46 -7.54 13.84
N ARG A 104 -10.24 -7.21 14.22
CA ARG A 104 -10.01 -6.26 15.30
C ARG A 104 -10.19 -4.82 14.86
N MET A 105 -10.29 -4.61 13.57
CA MET A 105 -10.36 -3.26 13.03
C MET A 105 -11.74 -2.87 12.55
N HIS A 106 -12.70 -3.79 12.65
CA HIS A 106 -14.02 -3.57 12.08
C HIS A 106 -14.74 -2.33 12.58
N GLY A 107 -14.58 -1.99 13.83
CA GLY A 107 -15.26 -0.84 14.38
C GLY A 107 -14.59 0.48 14.06
N GLU A 108 -13.38 0.45 13.53
CA GLU A 108 -12.57 1.66 13.40
C GLU A 108 -12.24 2.04 11.97
N MET A 109 -12.39 1.13 11.04
CA MET A 109 -11.98 1.39 9.67
C MET A 109 -13.02 0.93 8.68
N ASN A 110 -13.06 1.64 7.56
CA ASN A 110 -13.89 1.23 6.43
C ASN A 110 -13.34 -0.11 5.91
N PRO A 111 -14.17 -1.16 5.88
CA PRO A 111 -13.70 -2.48 5.41
C PRO A 111 -13.09 -2.47 4.02
N SER A 112 -13.48 -1.52 3.17
CA SER A 112 -12.92 -1.46 1.81
C SER A 112 -11.46 -1.06 1.80
N HIS A 113 -10.94 -0.55 2.91
CA HIS A 113 -9.54 -0.14 3.02
C HIS A 113 -8.68 -1.18 3.72
N VAL A 114 -9.25 -2.32 4.08
CA VAL A 114 -8.54 -3.33 4.86
C VAL A 114 -8.51 -4.64 4.10
N LEU A 115 -7.30 -5.20 3.95
CA LEU A 115 -7.11 -6.49 3.31
C LEU A 115 -6.56 -7.48 4.30
N SER A 116 -7.03 -8.72 4.20
CA SER A 116 -6.60 -9.80 5.08
C SER A 116 -5.42 -10.55 4.48
N LYS A 117 -4.41 -10.82 5.30
CA LYS A 117 -3.30 -11.66 4.87
C LYS A 117 -3.73 -13.13 4.83
N PRO A 118 -3.23 -13.93 3.91
CA PRO A 118 -2.32 -13.56 2.81
C PRO A 118 -3.05 -12.84 1.70
N VAL A 119 -2.37 -11.88 1.08
CA VAL A 119 -2.98 -11.03 0.06
C VAL A 119 -2.53 -11.49 -1.32
N ALA A 120 -3.46 -11.69 -2.22
CA ALA A 120 -3.13 -12.07 -3.59
C ALA A 120 -2.43 -10.91 -4.30
N PRO A 121 -1.51 -11.19 -5.24
CA PRO A 121 -0.68 -10.13 -5.84
C PRO A 121 -1.45 -8.94 -6.39
N GLY A 122 -2.59 -9.14 -6.99
CA GLY A 122 -3.33 -8.01 -7.56
C GLY A 122 -4.27 -7.31 -6.60
N GLU A 123 -4.48 -7.89 -5.43
CA GLU A 123 -5.46 -7.38 -4.49
C GLU A 123 -5.13 -6.00 -3.92
N VAL A 124 -3.87 -5.81 -3.55
CA VAL A 124 -3.41 -4.56 -2.98
C VAL A 124 -3.57 -3.42 -3.98
N TRP A 125 -3.18 -3.68 -5.23
CA TRP A 125 -3.21 -2.65 -6.26
C TRP A 125 -4.63 -2.30 -6.66
N ARG A 126 -5.53 -3.28 -6.70
CA ARG A 126 -6.94 -3.02 -6.97
C ARG A 126 -7.54 -2.17 -5.85
N ALA A 127 -7.23 -2.53 -4.61
CA ALA A 127 -7.76 -1.77 -3.47
C ALA A 127 -7.20 -0.36 -3.45
N LEU A 128 -5.91 -0.21 -3.71
CA LEU A 128 -5.28 1.11 -3.72
C LEU A 128 -5.83 1.96 -4.85
N SER A 129 -6.01 1.36 -6.02
CA SER A 129 -6.58 2.04 -7.17
C SER A 129 -8.00 2.54 -6.86
N ALA A 130 -8.75 1.74 -6.11
CA ALA A 130 -10.13 2.10 -5.78
C ALA A 130 -10.21 3.28 -4.80
N VAL A 131 -9.24 3.43 -3.90
CA VAL A 131 -9.25 4.54 -2.95
C VAL A 131 -8.60 5.81 -3.51
N LEU A 132 -7.88 5.69 -4.62
CA LEU A 132 -7.32 6.84 -5.31
C LEU A 132 -8.31 7.30 -6.36
N HIS A 133 -8.73 8.49 -6.33
CA HIS A 133 -9.69 8.98 -7.34
C HIS A 133 -9.10 10.08 -8.16
#